data_aa8d0aff9c26e97ad8a99bc726026957
#
_entry.id   aa8d0aff9c26e97ad8a99bc726026957
#
_cell.length_a   1.000
_cell.length_b   1.000
_cell.length_c   1.000
_cell.angle_alpha   90.00
_cell.angle_beta   90.00
_cell.angle_gamma   90.00
#
_symmetry.space_group_name_H-M   'P 1'
#
loop_
_entity.id
_entity.type
_entity.pdbx_description
1 polymer ?
#
loop_
_entity_poly.entity_id
_entity_poly.type
_entity_poly.pdbx_seq_one_letter_code
_entity_poly.pdbx_strand_id
1 'polypeptide(L)'
;NKKALSENDLRNLRYEIFSEFVDKNSTLFLAHHLDDQIETFFFRIFRGTGMDGIVGIPEERALNEGRLVRPFLGLSKDLLLTYAKKHKLDFIKDPSNKDTSFDRNYIRKNIIPKIKNRWPNYENKVQSFIDIQKEYLGVAETSHDFSDAELSKNTLNLRKLIDEKDSQKKIILRKWIKLNGLNSPNQKVLDNLINIFIKTSKNNSYFHWGAKGKKGSVSIKKTKECLVVSELI
;
A
#
# COMPACT_ATOMS: atom_id res chain seq x y z
N ASN A 1 31.06 3.64 7.68
CA ASN A 1 30.26 2.77 6.80
C ASN A 1 28.94 3.46 6.53
N LYS A 2 28.83 4.18 5.39
CA LYS A 2 27.53 4.67 4.91
C LYS A 2 26.71 3.46 4.50
N LYS A 3 25.67 3.11 5.25
CA LYS A 3 24.72 2.07 4.92
C LYS A 3 24.04 2.47 3.60
N ALA A 4 24.14 1.63 2.57
CA ALA A 4 23.46 1.89 1.30
C ALA A 4 21.95 2.06 1.57
N LEU A 5 21.33 3.09 1.00
CA LEU A 5 19.91 3.34 1.12
C LEU A 5 19.13 2.19 0.45
N SER A 6 18.10 1.67 1.12
CA SER A 6 17.21 0.68 0.53
C SER A 6 16.34 1.32 -0.56
N GLU A 7 15.77 0.50 -1.46
CA GLU A 7 14.80 0.97 -2.47
C GLU A 7 13.65 1.76 -1.82
N ASN A 8 13.20 1.31 -0.65
CA ASN A 8 12.13 1.97 0.08
C ASN A 8 12.57 3.32 0.67
N ASP A 9 13.81 3.45 1.14
CA ASP A 9 14.35 4.72 1.65
C ASP A 9 14.47 5.74 0.50
N LEU A 10 14.94 5.33 -0.68
CA LEU A 10 15.01 6.18 -1.89
C LEU A 10 13.62 6.59 -2.38
N ARG A 11 12.66 5.66 -2.31
CA ARG A 11 11.26 5.96 -2.64
C ARG A 11 10.68 7.00 -1.69
N ASN A 12 10.84 6.83 -0.38
CA ASN A 12 10.31 7.74 0.63
C ASN A 12 10.91 9.14 0.46
N LEU A 13 12.23 9.26 0.29
CA LEU A 13 12.91 10.53 0.03
C LEU A 13 12.35 11.24 -1.21
N ARG A 14 12.10 10.49 -2.29
CA ARG A 14 11.50 11.04 -3.51
C ARG A 14 10.10 11.62 -3.24
N TYR A 15 9.27 10.92 -2.45
CA TYR A 15 7.94 11.41 -2.12
C TYR A 15 7.97 12.59 -1.15
N GLU A 16 8.97 12.68 -0.26
CA GLU A 16 9.20 13.84 0.59
C GLU A 16 9.48 15.08 -0.27
N ILE A 17 10.43 14.96 -1.22
CA ILE A 17 10.74 16.05 -2.16
C ILE A 17 9.50 16.43 -2.97
N PHE A 18 8.75 15.46 -3.52
CA PHE A 18 7.53 15.76 -4.28
C PHE A 18 6.50 16.51 -3.43
N SER A 19 6.38 16.18 -2.15
CA SER A 19 5.42 16.82 -1.24
C SER A 19 5.70 18.31 -1.05
N GLU A 20 6.97 18.74 -1.15
CA GLU A 20 7.35 20.15 -1.03
C GLU A 20 6.82 21.03 -2.17
N PHE A 21 6.56 20.41 -3.34
CA PHE A 21 6.08 21.10 -4.55
C PHE A 21 4.58 20.95 -4.80
N VAL A 22 3.86 20.18 -3.97
CA VAL A 22 2.44 19.88 -4.19
C VAL A 22 1.58 20.59 -3.15
N ASP A 23 0.88 21.63 -3.58
CA ASP A 23 -0.12 22.39 -2.83
C ASP A 23 -1.56 21.96 -3.21
N LYS A 24 -2.57 22.61 -2.63
CA LYS A 24 -4.00 22.32 -2.85
C LYS A 24 -4.47 22.43 -4.30
N ASN A 25 -3.76 23.18 -5.15
CA ASN A 25 -4.10 23.40 -6.56
C ASN A 25 -3.21 22.54 -7.50
N SER A 26 -2.26 21.80 -6.94
CA SER A 26 -1.27 21.06 -7.70
C SER A 26 -1.67 19.60 -7.92
N THR A 27 -1.34 19.08 -9.11
CA THR A 27 -1.44 17.65 -9.43
C THR A 27 -0.09 17.15 -9.91
N LEU A 28 0.48 16.17 -9.20
CA LEU A 28 1.68 15.47 -9.63
C LEU A 28 1.31 14.29 -10.52
N PHE A 29 1.85 14.26 -11.75
CA PHE A 29 1.70 13.11 -12.64
C PHE A 29 2.92 12.21 -12.57
N LEU A 30 2.68 10.90 -12.39
CA LEU A 30 3.72 9.86 -12.45
C LEU A 30 3.44 8.89 -13.58
N ALA A 31 4.46 8.55 -14.35
CA ALA A 31 4.38 7.68 -15.51
C ALA A 31 4.44 6.17 -15.17
N HIS A 32 3.85 5.75 -14.04
CA HIS A 32 3.67 4.32 -13.79
C HIS A 32 2.71 3.73 -14.83
N HIS A 33 3.02 2.50 -15.27
CA HIS A 33 2.30 1.82 -16.33
C HIS A 33 1.85 0.41 -15.91
N LEU A 34 1.18 -0.33 -16.79
CA LEU A 34 0.63 -1.65 -16.49
C LEU A 34 1.69 -2.65 -15.99
N ASP A 35 2.88 -2.63 -16.58
CA ASP A 35 3.97 -3.52 -16.13
C ASP A 35 4.38 -3.22 -14.68
N ASP A 36 4.39 -1.93 -14.25
CA ASP A 36 4.67 -1.56 -12.85
C ASP A 36 3.56 -2.07 -11.91
N GLN A 37 2.31 -2.07 -12.38
CA GLN A 37 1.16 -2.62 -11.64
C GLN A 37 1.35 -4.13 -11.42
N ILE A 38 1.71 -4.86 -12.46
CA ILE A 38 1.93 -6.30 -12.43
C ILE A 38 3.15 -6.66 -11.57
N GLU A 39 4.25 -5.94 -11.70
CA GLU A 39 5.42 -6.10 -10.84
C GLU A 39 5.06 -5.89 -9.37
N THR A 40 4.28 -4.85 -9.08
CA THR A 40 3.82 -4.56 -7.72
C THR A 40 2.89 -5.65 -7.19
N PHE A 41 2.03 -6.21 -8.03
CA PHE A 41 1.16 -7.33 -7.68
C PHE A 41 1.98 -8.56 -7.25
N PHE A 42 2.92 -9.01 -8.08
CA PHE A 42 3.77 -10.15 -7.74
C PHE A 42 4.67 -9.88 -6.52
N PHE A 43 5.29 -8.70 -6.47
CA PHE A 43 6.11 -8.30 -5.33
C PHE A 43 5.35 -8.36 -4.01
N ARG A 44 4.10 -7.88 -3.99
CA ARG A 44 3.27 -7.88 -2.78
C ARG A 44 2.80 -9.28 -2.40
N ILE A 45 2.42 -10.13 -3.37
CA ILE A 45 2.07 -11.53 -3.13
C ILE A 45 3.23 -12.28 -2.47
N PHE A 46 4.44 -12.18 -3.02
CA PHE A 46 5.60 -12.87 -2.48
C PHE A 46 6.00 -12.39 -1.08
N ARG A 47 5.61 -11.18 -0.69
CA ARG A 47 5.82 -10.64 0.66
C ARG A 47 4.66 -10.86 1.63
N GLY A 48 3.59 -11.51 1.21
CA GLY A 48 2.42 -11.76 2.04
C GLY A 48 1.59 -10.51 2.26
N THR A 49 0.83 -10.12 1.24
CA THR A 49 -0.07 -8.96 1.32
C THR A 49 -1.49 -9.36 1.71
N GLY A 50 -2.23 -8.42 2.31
CA GLY A 50 -3.69 -8.51 2.44
C GLY A 50 -4.42 -7.93 1.22
N MET A 51 -5.75 -7.89 1.28
CA MET A 51 -6.61 -7.41 0.20
C MET A 51 -6.25 -5.98 -0.23
N ASP A 52 -6.02 -5.06 0.72
CA ASP A 52 -5.63 -3.67 0.42
C ASP A 52 -4.32 -3.56 -0.39
N GLY A 53 -3.44 -4.52 -0.21
CA GLY A 53 -2.16 -4.53 -0.94
C GLY A 53 -2.27 -5.17 -2.32
N ILE A 54 -3.14 -6.18 -2.50
CA ILE A 54 -3.23 -6.95 -3.75
C ILE A 54 -3.80 -6.12 -4.90
N VAL A 55 -4.58 -5.08 -4.60
CA VAL A 55 -5.12 -4.13 -5.60
C VAL A 55 -4.04 -3.25 -6.26
N GLY A 56 -2.79 -3.42 -5.87
CA GLY A 56 -1.65 -2.81 -6.57
C GLY A 56 -1.48 -1.32 -6.30
N ILE A 57 -1.03 -0.60 -7.32
CA ILE A 57 -0.77 0.84 -7.27
C ILE A 57 -2.10 1.57 -7.51
N PRO A 58 -2.51 2.53 -6.65
CA PRO A 58 -3.71 3.31 -6.91
C PRO A 58 -3.49 4.27 -8.08
N GLU A 59 -4.52 4.47 -8.90
CA GLU A 59 -4.49 5.41 -10.02
C GLU A 59 -4.35 6.86 -9.52
N GLU A 60 -5.07 7.19 -8.46
CA GLU A 60 -5.00 8.48 -7.80
C GLU A 60 -4.85 8.32 -6.29
N ARG A 61 -4.16 9.25 -5.63
CA ARG A 61 -4.13 9.39 -4.18
C ARG A 61 -3.81 10.82 -3.76
N ALA A 62 -4.16 11.17 -2.53
CA ALA A 62 -3.69 12.43 -1.93
C ALA A 62 -2.15 12.45 -1.80
N LEU A 63 -1.57 13.62 -2.01
CA LEU A 63 -0.17 13.92 -1.74
C LEU A 63 -0.08 15.35 -1.20
N ASN A 64 0.33 15.50 0.07
CA ASN A 64 0.24 16.75 0.81
C ASN A 64 -1.19 17.32 0.73
N GLU A 65 -1.37 18.59 0.37
CA GLU A 65 -2.68 19.22 0.19
C GLU A 65 -3.29 19.00 -1.22
N GLY A 66 -2.49 18.52 -2.17
CA GLY A 66 -2.92 18.24 -3.54
C GLY A 66 -3.07 16.75 -3.83
N ARG A 67 -2.86 16.38 -5.08
CA ARG A 67 -3.06 14.99 -5.53
C ARG A 67 -1.94 14.47 -6.43
N LEU A 68 -1.82 13.14 -6.46
CA LEU A 68 -0.93 12.41 -7.34
C LEU A 68 -1.75 11.49 -8.22
N VAL A 69 -1.53 11.55 -9.54
CA VAL A 69 -2.26 10.79 -10.57
C VAL A 69 -1.28 9.98 -11.43
N ARG A 70 -1.72 8.81 -11.89
CA ARG A 70 -0.96 7.88 -12.76
C ARG A 70 -1.76 7.56 -14.02
N PRO A 71 -1.75 8.44 -15.02
CA PRO A 71 -2.63 8.33 -16.19
C PRO A 71 -2.29 7.13 -17.09
N PHE A 72 -1.10 6.55 -16.97
CA PHE A 72 -0.65 5.43 -17.83
C PHE A 72 -0.78 4.06 -17.18
N LEU A 73 -1.42 3.96 -16.01
CA LEU A 73 -1.45 2.72 -15.23
C LEU A 73 -2.14 1.54 -15.94
N GLY A 74 -3.05 1.83 -16.86
CA GLY A 74 -3.70 0.83 -17.72
C GLY A 74 -2.99 0.56 -19.06
N LEU A 75 -1.89 1.25 -19.37
CA LEU A 75 -1.17 1.13 -20.65
C LEU A 75 0.08 0.27 -20.48
N SER A 76 0.34 -0.64 -21.43
CA SER A 76 1.57 -1.43 -21.42
C SER A 76 2.79 -0.57 -21.74
N LYS A 77 3.93 -0.95 -21.19
CA LYS A 77 5.22 -0.30 -21.48
C LYS A 77 5.55 -0.32 -22.97
N ASP A 78 5.24 -1.43 -23.66
CA ASP A 78 5.50 -1.59 -25.09
C ASP A 78 4.70 -0.56 -25.92
N LEU A 79 3.45 -0.27 -25.52
CA LEU A 79 2.65 0.77 -26.16
C LEU A 79 3.27 2.17 -25.97
N LEU A 80 3.71 2.48 -24.76
CA LEU A 80 4.39 3.76 -24.47
C LEU A 80 5.71 3.90 -25.24
N LEU A 81 6.51 2.85 -25.32
CA LEU A 81 7.75 2.84 -26.10
C LEU A 81 7.49 2.99 -27.60
N THR A 82 6.42 2.38 -28.12
CA THR A 82 6.02 2.52 -29.52
C THR A 82 5.62 3.95 -29.82
N TYR A 83 4.85 4.58 -28.93
CA TYR A 83 4.49 5.99 -29.04
C TYR A 83 5.73 6.89 -29.01
N ALA A 84 6.64 6.70 -28.05
CA ALA A 84 7.86 7.49 -27.93
C ALA A 84 8.73 7.40 -29.21
N LYS A 85 8.89 6.19 -29.77
CA LYS A 85 9.62 6.00 -31.05
C LYS A 85 8.95 6.70 -32.21
N LYS A 86 7.62 6.56 -32.34
CA LYS A 86 6.84 7.20 -33.41
C LYS A 86 6.98 8.72 -33.39
N HIS A 87 7.01 9.31 -32.19
CA HIS A 87 7.12 10.75 -32.00
C HIS A 87 8.55 11.23 -31.76
N LYS A 88 9.56 10.36 -31.93
CA LYS A 88 10.99 10.68 -31.77
C LYS A 88 11.31 11.35 -30.41
N LEU A 89 10.66 10.88 -29.34
CA LEU A 89 10.90 11.37 -28.00
C LEU A 89 12.16 10.76 -27.41
N ASP A 90 13.05 11.61 -26.90
CA ASP A 90 14.25 11.15 -26.20
C ASP A 90 13.91 10.67 -24.80
N PHE A 91 14.54 9.59 -24.37
CA PHE A 91 14.42 9.08 -23.02
C PHE A 91 15.71 8.43 -22.54
N ILE A 92 15.96 8.54 -21.25
CA ILE A 92 17.14 7.98 -20.58
C ILE A 92 16.81 6.57 -20.06
N LYS A 93 17.72 5.64 -20.29
CA LYS A 93 17.68 4.30 -19.69
C LYS A 93 18.49 4.31 -18.40
N ASP A 94 17.81 4.25 -17.27
CA ASP A 94 18.47 4.19 -15.95
C ASP A 94 19.26 2.88 -15.82
N PRO A 95 20.58 2.93 -15.59
CA PRO A 95 21.42 1.75 -15.42
C PRO A 95 21.01 0.86 -14.22
N SER A 96 20.44 1.45 -13.16
CA SER A 96 20.01 0.72 -11.95
C SER A 96 18.91 -0.31 -12.24
N ASN A 97 18.17 -0.17 -13.35
CA ASN A 97 17.22 -1.17 -13.82
C ASN A 97 17.86 -2.53 -14.16
N LYS A 98 19.19 -2.59 -14.26
CA LYS A 98 19.92 -3.84 -14.54
C LYS A 98 20.22 -4.63 -13.26
N ASP A 99 20.20 -4.01 -12.12
CA ASP A 99 20.55 -4.65 -10.85
C ASP A 99 19.43 -5.56 -10.34
N THR A 100 19.66 -6.86 -10.35
CA THR A 100 18.69 -7.88 -9.88
C THR A 100 18.78 -8.17 -8.39
N SER A 101 19.63 -7.49 -7.64
CA SER A 101 19.61 -7.53 -6.17
C SER A 101 18.32 -6.92 -5.60
N PHE A 102 17.67 -6.04 -6.36
CA PHE A 102 16.35 -5.52 -6.02
C PHE A 102 15.24 -6.49 -6.45
N ASP A 103 14.37 -6.84 -5.53
CA ASP A 103 13.26 -7.80 -5.73
C ASP A 103 12.42 -7.47 -6.98
N ARG A 104 12.10 -6.20 -7.23
CA ARG A 104 11.33 -5.77 -8.41
C ARG A 104 12.05 -6.04 -9.71
N ASN A 105 13.33 -5.73 -9.78
CA ASN A 105 14.14 -6.01 -10.95
C ASN A 105 14.29 -7.52 -11.19
N TYR A 106 14.37 -8.31 -10.11
CA TYR A 106 14.37 -9.76 -10.19
C TYR A 106 13.06 -10.30 -10.75
N ILE A 107 11.91 -9.82 -10.25
CA ILE A 107 10.58 -10.19 -10.76
C ILE A 107 10.48 -9.85 -12.24
N ARG A 108 10.82 -8.62 -12.62
CA ARG A 108 10.78 -8.13 -14.01
C ARG A 108 11.62 -8.98 -14.98
N LYS A 109 12.81 -9.37 -14.57
CA LYS A 109 13.77 -10.05 -15.46
C LYS A 109 13.70 -11.56 -15.43
N ASN A 110 13.36 -12.15 -14.29
CA ASN A 110 13.49 -13.59 -14.09
C ASN A 110 12.14 -14.30 -13.94
N ILE A 111 11.12 -13.64 -13.44
CA ILE A 111 9.80 -14.24 -13.17
C ILE A 111 8.82 -13.92 -14.29
N ILE A 112 8.60 -12.64 -14.56
CA ILE A 112 7.61 -12.20 -15.57
C ILE A 112 7.85 -12.80 -16.94
N PRO A 113 9.10 -12.89 -17.48
CA PRO A 113 9.31 -13.50 -18.78
C PRO A 113 8.92 -14.98 -18.85
N LYS A 114 9.12 -15.74 -17.76
CA LYS A 114 8.69 -17.14 -17.68
C LYS A 114 7.17 -17.28 -17.66
N ILE A 115 6.49 -16.38 -16.93
CA ILE A 115 5.02 -16.31 -16.90
C ILE A 115 4.50 -15.96 -18.30
N LYS A 116 5.04 -14.92 -18.94
CA LYS A 116 4.66 -14.47 -20.28
C LYS A 116 4.83 -15.56 -21.34
N ASN A 117 5.92 -16.31 -21.28
CA ASN A 117 6.17 -17.42 -22.19
C ASN A 117 5.12 -18.54 -22.08
N ARG A 118 4.67 -18.84 -20.86
CA ARG A 118 3.68 -19.90 -20.60
C ARG A 118 2.24 -19.42 -20.79
N TRP A 119 1.97 -18.16 -20.42
CA TRP A 119 0.66 -17.53 -20.47
C TRP A 119 0.74 -16.14 -21.12
N PRO A 120 0.70 -16.04 -22.45
CA PRO A 120 0.91 -14.75 -23.17
C PRO A 120 -0.02 -13.61 -22.74
N ASN A 121 -1.25 -13.94 -22.30
CA ASN A 121 -2.27 -12.96 -21.87
C ASN A 121 -2.32 -12.76 -20.34
N TYR A 122 -1.25 -13.08 -19.60
CA TYR A 122 -1.21 -13.00 -18.15
C TYR A 122 -1.51 -11.58 -17.62
N GLU A 123 -1.10 -10.55 -18.35
CA GLU A 123 -1.30 -9.14 -17.99
C GLU A 123 -2.78 -8.82 -17.80
N ASN A 124 -3.61 -9.17 -18.77
CA ASN A 124 -5.06 -8.99 -18.70
C ASN A 124 -5.70 -9.80 -17.56
N LYS A 125 -5.19 -11.01 -17.29
CA LYS A 125 -5.71 -11.85 -16.20
C LYS A 125 -5.37 -11.29 -14.84
N VAL A 126 -4.15 -10.79 -14.65
CA VAL A 126 -3.74 -10.13 -13.41
C VAL A 126 -4.52 -8.83 -13.22
N GLN A 127 -4.68 -8.02 -14.26
CA GLN A 127 -5.47 -6.79 -14.19
C GLN A 127 -6.93 -7.07 -13.86
N SER A 128 -7.58 -8.02 -14.52
CA SER A 128 -8.95 -8.42 -14.20
C SER A 128 -9.09 -8.89 -12.75
N PHE A 129 -8.13 -9.66 -12.24
CA PHE A 129 -8.13 -10.06 -10.84
C PHE A 129 -8.04 -8.84 -9.90
N ILE A 130 -7.14 -7.90 -10.19
CA ILE A 130 -6.99 -6.67 -9.41
C ILE A 130 -8.30 -5.88 -9.40
N ASP A 131 -8.97 -5.74 -10.53
CA ASP A 131 -10.21 -4.97 -10.66
C ASP A 131 -11.36 -5.62 -9.89
N ILE A 132 -11.50 -6.94 -9.96
CA ILE A 132 -12.46 -7.70 -9.13
C ILE A 132 -12.17 -7.47 -7.63
N GLN A 133 -10.90 -7.50 -7.22
CA GLN A 133 -10.56 -7.25 -5.81
C GLN A 133 -10.87 -5.81 -5.37
N LYS A 134 -10.71 -4.82 -6.24
CA LYS A 134 -11.12 -3.42 -5.98
C LYS A 134 -12.63 -3.32 -5.77
N GLU A 135 -13.43 -3.99 -6.62
CA GLU A 135 -14.89 -4.03 -6.47
C GLU A 135 -15.31 -4.63 -5.12
N TYR A 136 -14.73 -5.78 -4.75
CA TYR A 136 -14.99 -6.39 -3.44
C TYR A 136 -14.60 -5.50 -2.26
N LEU A 137 -13.46 -4.80 -2.36
CA LEU A 137 -13.04 -3.86 -1.32
C LEU A 137 -14.01 -2.67 -1.22
N GLY A 138 -14.48 -2.13 -2.36
CA GLY A 138 -15.48 -1.07 -2.38
C GLY A 138 -16.78 -1.48 -1.68
N VAL A 139 -17.27 -2.67 -1.97
CA VAL A 139 -18.47 -3.23 -1.29
C VAL A 139 -18.21 -3.45 0.20
N ALA A 140 -17.05 -4.00 0.58
CA ALA A 140 -16.72 -4.22 1.98
C ALA A 140 -16.56 -2.91 2.77
N GLU A 141 -16.09 -1.84 2.14
CA GLU A 141 -15.98 -0.51 2.76
C GLU A 141 -17.36 0.13 3.00
N THR A 142 -18.37 -0.20 2.18
CA THR A 142 -19.74 0.35 2.29
C THR A 142 -20.68 -0.50 3.12
N SER A 143 -20.44 -1.82 3.24
CA SER A 143 -21.38 -2.79 3.84
C SER A 143 -21.24 -2.95 5.36
N HIS A 144 -20.25 -2.33 6.01
CA HIS A 144 -20.15 -2.34 7.45
C HIS A 144 -20.67 -1.03 8.03
N ASP A 145 -21.86 -1.13 8.65
CA ASP A 145 -22.53 -0.11 9.48
C ASP A 145 -21.76 0.23 10.78
N PHE A 146 -20.44 0.37 10.69
CA PHE A 146 -19.75 1.21 11.65
C PHE A 146 -20.02 2.65 11.20
N SER A 147 -20.96 3.31 11.86
CA SER A 147 -21.20 4.73 11.63
C SER A 147 -19.87 5.47 11.77
N ASP A 148 -19.62 6.48 10.94
CA ASP A 148 -18.41 7.31 11.04
C ASP A 148 -18.25 7.94 12.43
N ALA A 149 -19.34 8.02 13.23
CA ALA A 149 -19.33 8.39 14.63
C ALA A 149 -18.65 7.37 15.57
N GLU A 150 -18.54 6.10 15.16
CA GLU A 150 -17.90 5.04 15.96
C GLU A 150 -16.43 4.83 15.60
N LEU A 151 -16.05 5.24 14.39
CA LEU A 151 -14.68 5.33 13.91
C LEU A 151 -14.20 6.78 14.02
N SER A 152 -14.04 7.29 15.25
CA SER A 152 -13.49 8.64 15.37
C SER A 152 -12.02 8.64 14.97
N LYS A 153 -11.59 9.76 14.37
CA LYS A 153 -10.18 9.97 14.06
C LYS A 153 -9.37 9.77 15.36
N ASN A 154 -8.36 8.94 15.31
CA ASN A 154 -7.47 8.55 16.40
C ASN A 154 -8.02 7.59 17.46
N THR A 155 -9.34 7.34 17.58
CA THR A 155 -9.88 6.42 18.59
C THR A 155 -10.85 5.40 17.99
N LEU A 156 -10.81 4.16 18.49
CA LEU A 156 -11.72 3.08 18.14
C LEU A 156 -12.31 2.47 19.41
N ASN A 157 -13.65 2.38 19.47
CA ASN A 157 -14.34 1.82 20.63
C ASN A 157 -13.98 0.34 20.82
N LEU A 158 -13.35 0.03 21.95
CA LEU A 158 -12.85 -1.31 22.22
C LEU A 158 -13.97 -2.28 22.60
N ARG A 159 -15.04 -1.83 23.31
CA ARG A 159 -16.14 -2.69 23.74
C ARG A 159 -16.86 -3.27 22.55
N LYS A 160 -17.24 -2.43 21.58
CA LYS A 160 -17.90 -2.89 20.34
C LYS A 160 -16.99 -3.79 19.51
N LEU A 161 -15.70 -3.46 19.43
CA LEU A 161 -14.74 -4.28 18.69
C LEU A 161 -14.61 -5.69 19.29
N ILE A 162 -14.64 -5.84 20.63
CA ILE A 162 -14.47 -7.14 21.28
C ILE A 162 -15.62 -8.10 20.95
N ASP A 163 -16.82 -7.59 20.79
CA ASP A 163 -18.03 -8.41 20.53
C ASP A 163 -18.10 -8.92 19.08
N GLU A 164 -17.31 -8.36 18.17
CA GLU A 164 -17.28 -8.77 16.79
C GLU A 164 -16.53 -10.10 16.55
N LYS A 165 -16.83 -10.78 15.43
CA LYS A 165 -16.05 -11.94 14.97
C LYS A 165 -14.64 -11.50 14.59
N ASP A 166 -13.64 -12.38 14.77
CA ASP A 166 -12.23 -12.04 14.48
C ASP A 166 -12.00 -11.58 13.02
N SER A 167 -12.77 -12.10 12.05
CA SER A 167 -12.75 -11.63 10.65
C SER A 167 -13.22 -10.18 10.51
N GLN A 168 -14.29 -9.81 11.21
CA GLN A 168 -14.84 -8.45 11.24
C GLN A 168 -13.88 -7.50 11.97
N LYS A 169 -13.32 -7.92 13.12
CA LYS A 169 -12.27 -7.14 13.82
C LYS A 169 -11.13 -6.73 12.90
N LYS A 170 -10.68 -7.66 12.03
CA LYS A 170 -9.60 -7.37 11.06
C LYS A 170 -9.99 -6.29 10.05
N ILE A 171 -11.21 -6.35 9.53
CA ILE A 171 -11.73 -5.36 8.57
C ILE A 171 -11.84 -3.99 9.24
N ILE A 172 -12.46 -3.93 10.42
CA ILE A 172 -12.63 -2.71 11.21
C ILE A 172 -11.28 -2.07 11.54
N LEU A 173 -10.33 -2.86 12.03
CA LEU A 173 -8.98 -2.37 12.36
C LEU A 173 -8.26 -1.83 11.11
N ARG A 174 -8.34 -2.50 9.96
CA ARG A 174 -7.75 -2.00 8.72
C ARG A 174 -8.39 -0.69 8.27
N LYS A 175 -9.75 -0.62 8.30
CA LYS A 175 -10.48 0.61 7.96
C LYS A 175 -10.06 1.76 8.88
N TRP A 176 -10.04 1.55 10.18
CA TRP A 176 -9.64 2.55 11.17
C TRP A 176 -8.19 3.02 11.02
N ILE A 177 -7.24 2.11 10.81
CA ILE A 177 -5.83 2.42 10.57
C ILE A 177 -5.69 3.26 9.28
N LYS A 178 -6.41 2.89 8.21
CA LYS A 178 -6.43 3.63 6.93
C LYS A 178 -7.03 5.03 7.07
N LEU A 179 -8.11 5.19 7.84
CA LEU A 179 -8.72 6.51 8.14
C LEU A 179 -7.76 7.46 8.86
N ASN A 180 -6.80 6.90 9.60
CA ASN A 180 -5.73 7.66 10.25
C ASN A 180 -4.53 7.93 9.33
N GLY A 181 -4.60 7.61 8.04
CA GLY A 181 -3.51 7.81 7.10
C GLY A 181 -2.31 6.87 7.29
N LEU A 182 -2.48 5.81 8.09
CA LEU A 182 -1.42 4.89 8.46
C LEU A 182 -1.37 3.66 7.56
N ASN A 183 -0.19 3.05 7.43
CA ASN A 183 -0.02 1.82 6.66
C ASN A 183 -0.69 0.63 7.36
N SER A 184 -1.56 -0.07 6.62
CA SER A 184 -2.19 -1.30 7.10
C SER A 184 -1.14 -2.36 7.45
N PRO A 185 -1.22 -2.98 8.64
CA PRO A 185 -0.34 -4.06 9.03
C PRO A 185 -0.62 -5.33 8.22
N ASN A 186 0.38 -6.20 8.12
CA ASN A 186 0.20 -7.51 7.52
C ASN A 186 -0.66 -8.43 8.41
N GLN A 187 -1.09 -9.58 7.86
CA GLN A 187 -1.99 -10.51 8.54
C GLN A 187 -1.46 -10.96 9.91
N LYS A 188 -0.18 -11.32 10.02
CA LYS A 188 0.44 -11.77 11.27
C LYS A 188 0.41 -10.69 12.36
N VAL A 189 0.63 -9.43 11.99
CA VAL A 189 0.56 -8.30 12.91
C VAL A 189 -0.88 -8.07 13.39
N LEU A 190 -1.88 -8.20 12.51
CA LEU A 190 -3.29 -8.11 12.88
C LEU A 190 -3.72 -9.24 13.80
N ASP A 191 -3.27 -10.47 13.52
CA ASP A 191 -3.55 -11.62 14.38
C ASP A 191 -2.96 -11.41 15.78
N ASN A 192 -1.74 -10.90 15.89
CA ASN A 192 -1.12 -10.56 17.17
C ASN A 192 -1.83 -9.40 17.86
N LEU A 193 -2.25 -8.38 17.13
CA LEU A 193 -3.03 -7.25 17.68
C LEU A 193 -4.34 -7.76 18.30
N ILE A 194 -5.07 -8.65 17.62
CA ILE A 194 -6.36 -9.17 18.10
C ILE A 194 -6.14 -10.18 19.23
N ASN A 195 -5.32 -11.22 18.99
CA ASN A 195 -5.26 -12.39 19.87
C ASN A 195 -4.40 -12.18 21.12
N ILE A 196 -3.37 -11.33 21.02
CA ILE A 196 -2.46 -11.06 22.12
C ILE A 196 -2.81 -9.69 22.75
N PHE A 197 -2.71 -8.61 21.97
CA PHE A 197 -2.81 -7.29 22.54
C PHE A 197 -4.23 -6.93 23.00
N ILE A 198 -5.25 -7.09 22.16
CA ILE A 198 -6.63 -6.74 22.53
C ILE A 198 -7.16 -7.66 23.64
N LYS A 199 -6.93 -8.98 23.52
CA LYS A 199 -7.48 -9.96 24.46
C LYS A 199 -6.75 -10.00 25.81
N THR A 200 -5.42 -9.86 25.82
CA THR A 200 -4.62 -10.20 27.02
C THR A 200 -3.85 -9.04 27.65
N SER A 201 -3.59 -7.94 26.92
CA SER A 201 -2.79 -6.85 27.47
C SER A 201 -3.56 -6.01 28.49
N LYS A 202 -2.82 -5.46 29.46
CA LYS A 202 -3.38 -4.52 30.47
C LYS A 202 -3.73 -3.17 29.82
N ASN A 203 -4.59 -2.40 30.48
CA ASN A 203 -4.86 -1.02 30.10
C ASN A 203 -3.56 -0.19 30.14
N ASN A 204 -3.47 0.81 29.28
CA ASN A 204 -2.29 1.66 29.06
C ASN A 204 -1.07 0.93 28.48
N SER A 205 -1.23 -0.28 27.93
CA SER A 205 -0.22 -0.96 27.14
C SER A 205 -0.17 -0.41 25.71
N TYR A 206 0.98 -0.59 25.05
CA TYR A 206 1.21 -0.15 23.68
C TYR A 206 1.52 -1.34 22.77
N PHE A 207 1.00 -1.31 21.56
CA PHE A 207 1.32 -2.23 20.48
C PHE A 207 1.96 -1.48 19.32
N HIS A 208 3.11 -1.95 18.87
CA HIS A 208 3.89 -1.28 17.84
C HIS A 208 4.11 -2.19 16.64
N TRP A 209 4.05 -1.62 15.43
CA TRP A 209 4.54 -2.29 14.22
C TRP A 209 5.20 -1.28 13.28
N GLY A 210 6.02 -1.80 12.33
CA GLY A 210 6.91 -1.00 11.52
C GLY A 210 8.32 -0.95 12.09
N ALA A 211 9.24 -0.30 11.42
CA ALA A 211 10.63 -0.18 11.87
C ALA A 211 10.71 0.90 12.96
N LYS A 212 11.08 0.50 14.19
CA LYS A 212 11.24 1.40 15.33
C LYS A 212 12.13 2.60 14.98
N GLY A 213 11.62 3.82 15.22
CA GLY A 213 12.34 5.07 14.93
C GLY A 213 12.41 5.45 13.45
N LYS A 214 11.65 4.78 12.58
CA LYS A 214 11.50 5.18 11.16
C LYS A 214 10.14 5.79 10.91
N LYS A 215 10.07 6.79 10.05
CA LYS A 215 8.82 7.38 9.57
C LYS A 215 7.88 6.28 9.08
N GLY A 216 6.66 6.23 9.60
CA GLY A 216 5.68 5.18 9.30
C GLY A 216 5.64 4.00 10.28
N SER A 217 6.37 4.05 11.41
CA SER A 217 6.09 3.17 12.54
C SER A 217 4.78 3.61 13.20
N VAL A 218 3.94 2.64 13.56
CA VAL A 218 2.62 2.89 14.13
C VAL A 218 2.59 2.36 15.56
N SER A 219 1.99 3.14 16.45
CA SER A 219 1.74 2.76 17.82
C SER A 219 0.25 2.84 18.13
N ILE A 220 -0.30 1.80 18.72
CA ILE A 220 -1.65 1.78 19.26
C ILE A 220 -1.59 1.61 20.77
N LYS A 221 -2.22 2.52 21.49
CA LYS A 221 -2.41 2.42 22.94
C LYS A 221 -3.76 1.80 23.23
N LYS A 222 -3.82 0.83 24.14
CA LYS A 222 -5.06 0.27 24.70
C LYS A 222 -5.43 1.02 25.97
N THR A 223 -6.63 1.57 26.00
CA THR A 223 -7.26 2.12 27.22
C THR A 223 -8.37 1.17 27.70
N LYS A 224 -9.10 1.53 28.75
CA LYS A 224 -10.24 0.75 29.24
C LYS A 224 -11.38 0.67 28.21
N GLU A 225 -11.55 1.69 27.39
CA GLU A 225 -12.71 1.85 26.50
C GLU A 225 -12.36 1.92 25.01
N CYS A 226 -11.13 2.29 24.68
CA CYS A 226 -10.72 2.57 23.31
C CYS A 226 -9.33 2.04 23.00
N LEU A 227 -9.10 1.77 21.71
CA LEU A 227 -7.77 1.82 21.09
C LEU A 227 -7.51 3.25 20.62
N VAL A 228 -6.30 3.75 20.83
CA VAL A 228 -5.89 5.10 20.45
C VAL A 228 -4.65 5.01 19.57
N VAL A 229 -4.69 5.61 18.39
CA VAL A 229 -3.50 5.73 17.54
C VAL A 229 -2.62 6.83 18.10
N SER A 230 -1.34 6.51 18.33
CA SER A 230 -0.29 7.48 18.61
C SER A 230 0.82 7.30 17.60
N GLU A 231 1.22 8.37 16.92
CA GLU A 231 2.42 8.36 16.07
C GLU A 231 3.65 8.28 16.99
N LEU A 232 4.53 7.32 16.71
CA LEU A 232 5.88 7.38 17.23
C LEU A 232 6.70 8.28 16.31
N ILE A 233 7.10 9.40 16.82
CA ILE A 233 8.07 10.33 16.22
C ILE A 233 9.42 9.64 16.09
#